data_6917afbfe584e4afea2b0287ff9781f7
#
_entry.id   6917afbfe584e4afea2b0287ff9781f7
#
_cell.length_a   1.000
_cell.length_b   1.000
_cell.length_c   1.000
_cell.angle_alpha   90.00
_cell.angle_beta   90.00
_cell.angle_gamma   90.00
#
_symmetry.space_group_name_H-M   'P 1'
#
loop_
_entity.id
_entity.type
_entity.pdbx_description
1 polymer ?
#
loop_
_entity_poly.entity_id
_entity_poly.type
_entity_poly.pdbx_seq_one_letter_code
_entity_poly.pdbx_strand_id
1 'polypeptide(L)'
;MAESDLPVTVVQPAQLTRRMIIGLGLAAPTLTVPWLAGCSSSTPQTDTPVVTPSPAPESSPASTPSPTANTPPSPSVAAAAPEQALAALATAILVGPQRKQLSKDRRNLVTFLRNAHTAHARAIAGPNPLPSQAPVKLGGQSLNSSLALLMRHETAAASRYRRTALQAKGSDALLWGSLSVAAGSFAAAARSGNPPPSRPVGNRQPVEPLSEVAAVQELVRQLHAMVYGYQLAIGKMKVLGKQRPRAEHELLGQRIFRDRLIAWLRRRSVEVPAAEPAYVPSVVPRNQATAGKLIMQMQTALQPFCGLWLVAAASRADRQQAFTALAAAVKTARSWGAPLSAWPGWSS
;
A
#
# COMPACT_ATOMS: atom_id res chain seq x y z
N MET A 1 -17.30 4.77 -58.74
CA MET A 1 -17.60 4.50 -57.32
C MET A 1 -16.28 4.57 -56.60
N ALA A 2 -16.01 5.69 -55.95
CA ALA A 2 -14.76 5.96 -55.23
C ALA A 2 -15.04 5.79 -53.74
N GLU A 3 -14.37 4.80 -53.13
CA GLU A 3 -14.43 4.48 -51.71
C GLU A 3 -13.48 5.42 -50.98
N SER A 4 -14.00 6.29 -50.15
CA SER A 4 -13.22 7.29 -49.39
C SER A 4 -12.68 6.62 -48.14
N ASP A 5 -11.38 6.34 -48.13
CA ASP A 5 -10.63 5.95 -46.93
C ASP A 5 -10.49 7.14 -45.97
N LEU A 6 -11.21 7.08 -44.84
CA LEU A 6 -10.98 8.02 -43.72
C LEU A 6 -9.87 7.47 -42.83
N PRO A 7 -8.90 8.30 -42.43
CA PRO A 7 -7.81 7.85 -41.56
C PRO A 7 -8.34 7.57 -40.15
N VAL A 8 -8.19 6.33 -39.69
CA VAL A 8 -8.46 5.92 -38.30
C VAL A 8 -7.34 6.49 -37.42
N THR A 9 -7.65 7.59 -36.72
CA THR A 9 -6.77 8.13 -35.68
C THR A 9 -6.74 7.18 -34.49
N VAL A 10 -5.64 6.44 -34.35
CA VAL A 10 -5.38 5.60 -33.17
C VAL A 10 -5.08 6.51 -31.99
N VAL A 11 -6.09 6.73 -31.14
CA VAL A 11 -5.91 7.41 -29.86
C VAL A 11 -5.20 6.41 -28.93
N GLN A 12 -3.95 6.73 -28.57
CA GLN A 12 -3.21 6.00 -27.54
C GLN A 12 -4.00 5.98 -26.22
N PRO A 13 -4.06 4.85 -25.51
CA PRO A 13 -4.76 4.80 -24.23
C PRO A 13 -4.01 5.67 -23.22
N ALA A 14 -4.63 6.78 -22.85
CA ALA A 14 -4.17 7.60 -21.76
C ALA A 14 -4.12 6.75 -20.49
N GLN A 15 -2.91 6.51 -20.01
CA GLN A 15 -2.74 5.98 -18.66
C GLN A 15 -3.34 7.02 -17.70
N LEU A 16 -4.31 6.62 -16.89
CA LEU A 16 -4.84 7.43 -15.80
C LEU A 16 -3.71 7.65 -14.78
N THR A 17 -2.83 8.59 -15.06
CA THR A 17 -1.81 9.04 -14.14
C THR A 17 -2.46 9.94 -13.10
N ARG A 18 -2.04 9.81 -11.86
CA ARG A 18 -2.48 10.58 -10.68
C ARG A 18 -2.60 12.10 -10.93
N ARG A 19 -1.86 12.64 -11.89
CA ARG A 19 -1.88 14.07 -12.28
C ARG A 19 -3.17 14.51 -12.99
N MET A 20 -3.88 13.62 -13.69
CA MET A 20 -5.14 14.00 -14.36
C MET A 20 -6.34 14.05 -13.40
N ILE A 21 -6.28 13.37 -12.26
CA ILE A 21 -7.36 13.38 -11.26
C ILE A 21 -7.30 14.64 -10.38
N ILE A 22 -6.10 15.23 -10.19
CA ILE A 22 -5.90 16.44 -9.34
C ILE A 22 -6.14 17.74 -10.11
N GLY A 23 -6.07 17.71 -11.44
CA GLY A 23 -6.13 18.93 -12.29
C GLY A 23 -7.51 19.50 -12.59
N LEU A 24 -8.61 18.88 -12.16
CA LEU A 24 -9.99 19.28 -12.54
C LEU A 24 -10.83 19.85 -11.39
N GLY A 25 -10.22 20.43 -10.37
CA GLY A 25 -10.96 20.84 -9.17
C GLY A 25 -10.54 22.14 -8.50
N LEU A 26 -9.97 23.13 -9.18
CA LEU A 26 -9.73 24.46 -8.58
C LEU A 26 -9.90 25.58 -9.62
N ALA A 27 -11.16 25.91 -9.94
CA ALA A 27 -11.56 27.23 -10.39
C ALA A 27 -12.28 27.90 -9.22
N ALA A 28 -11.53 28.56 -8.34
CA ALA A 28 -12.07 29.49 -7.37
C ALA A 28 -11.96 30.91 -7.91
N PRO A 29 -13.00 31.74 -7.80
CA PRO A 29 -12.93 33.13 -8.23
C PRO A 29 -12.08 33.97 -7.27
N THR A 30 -11.13 34.69 -7.83
CA THR A 30 -10.32 35.69 -7.14
C THR A 30 -11.19 36.85 -6.65
N LEU A 31 -11.34 37.00 -5.35
CA LEU A 31 -11.74 38.27 -4.73
C LEU A 31 -10.48 39.00 -4.28
N THR A 32 -10.15 40.04 -5.00
CA THR A 32 -9.16 41.05 -4.66
C THR A 32 -9.67 41.95 -3.56
N VAL A 33 -8.93 42.08 -2.48
CA VAL A 33 -9.05 43.20 -1.51
C VAL A 33 -7.65 43.77 -1.29
N PRO A 34 -7.43 45.08 -1.50
CA PRO A 34 -6.15 45.74 -1.30
C PRO A 34 -6.05 46.41 0.08
N TRP A 35 -4.77 46.79 0.43
CA TRP A 35 -4.36 47.78 1.42
C TRP A 35 -4.19 47.30 2.85
N LEU A 36 -3.07 47.56 3.52
CA LEU A 36 -2.37 48.80 3.78
C LEU A 36 -0.87 48.59 4.12
N ALA A 37 -0.09 49.54 3.71
CA ALA A 37 1.31 49.71 4.05
C ALA A 37 1.51 50.17 5.51
N GLY A 38 2.64 49.82 6.09
CA GLY A 38 3.11 50.34 7.36
C GLY A 38 4.63 50.14 7.50
N CYS A 39 5.40 51.20 7.14
CA CYS A 39 6.83 51.31 7.43
C CYS A 39 7.07 51.39 8.94
N SER A 40 8.16 50.84 9.44
CA SER A 40 9.12 51.58 10.27
C SER A 40 10.39 50.78 10.58
N SER A 41 11.47 51.36 10.20
CA SER A 41 12.87 51.14 10.50
C SER A 41 13.20 51.17 12.02
N SER A 42 14.17 50.38 12.44
CA SER A 42 15.29 50.81 13.26
C SER A 42 16.23 49.66 13.59
N THR A 43 17.43 49.75 13.07
CA THR A 43 18.63 49.08 13.58
C THR A 43 19.07 49.74 14.89
N PRO A 44 19.73 49.04 15.79
CA PRO A 44 21.04 49.47 16.25
C PRO A 44 22.10 48.38 16.19
N GLN A 45 23.24 48.82 15.74
CA GLN A 45 24.57 48.23 15.88
C GLN A 45 24.96 48.18 17.37
N THR A 46 25.58 47.09 17.81
CA THR A 46 26.46 47.15 18.99
C THR A 46 27.55 46.08 18.91
N ASP A 47 28.72 46.53 18.75
CA ASP A 47 30.06 46.13 19.22
C ASP A 47 30.38 44.66 19.55
N THR A 48 31.34 44.16 18.79
CA THR A 48 32.13 42.96 19.05
C THR A 48 33.22 43.27 20.13
N PRO A 49 33.42 42.40 21.10
CA PRO A 49 34.71 42.31 21.78
C PRO A 49 35.59 41.20 21.19
N VAL A 50 36.78 41.59 20.84
CA VAL A 50 37.94 40.77 20.52
C VAL A 50 38.32 39.92 21.73
N VAL A 51 38.38 38.61 21.59
CA VAL A 51 38.95 37.70 22.61
C VAL A 51 40.18 37.01 22.04
N THR A 52 41.25 37.21 22.76
CA THR A 52 42.60 36.70 22.60
C THR A 52 42.69 35.19 22.66
N PRO A 53 43.52 34.48 21.87
CA PRO A 53 43.67 33.03 21.92
C PRO A 53 44.47 32.60 23.16
N SER A 54 43.88 31.65 23.89
CA SER A 54 44.54 30.95 25.01
C SER A 54 45.22 29.67 24.51
N PRO A 55 46.31 29.21 25.10
CA PRO A 55 47.14 28.12 24.58
C PRO A 55 46.49 26.75 24.75
N ALA A 56 46.86 25.85 23.82
CA ALA A 56 46.38 24.47 23.74
C ALA A 56 46.76 23.64 24.99
N PRO A 57 45.88 22.78 25.48
CA PRO A 57 46.26 21.76 26.45
C PRO A 57 46.74 20.48 25.75
N GLU A 58 47.74 19.90 26.40
CA GLU A 58 48.48 18.69 26.05
C GLU A 58 47.61 17.45 25.79
N SER A 59 48.09 16.62 24.87
CA SER A 59 47.53 15.34 24.48
C SER A 59 47.46 14.35 25.65
N SER A 60 46.28 13.99 26.09
CA SER A 60 46.06 12.87 26.98
C SER A 60 46.15 11.54 26.25
N PRO A 61 46.64 10.45 26.87
CA PRO A 61 46.83 9.18 26.23
C PRO A 61 45.50 8.51 25.85
N ALA A 62 45.51 7.82 24.68
CA ALA A 62 44.40 7.12 24.11
C ALA A 62 43.75 6.12 25.10
N SER A 63 42.53 6.37 25.45
CA SER A 63 41.67 5.43 26.21
C SER A 63 41.36 4.19 25.37
N THR A 64 41.76 3.04 25.86
CA THR A 64 41.41 1.73 25.35
C THR A 64 39.87 1.65 25.22
N PRO A 65 39.31 1.19 24.07
CA PRO A 65 37.87 1.08 23.93
C PRO A 65 37.32 0.07 24.93
N SER A 66 36.54 0.53 25.90
CA SER A 66 35.73 -0.32 26.76
C SER A 66 34.77 -1.17 25.93
N PRO A 67 34.50 -2.44 26.32
CA PRO A 67 33.56 -3.30 25.62
C PRO A 67 32.23 -2.59 25.56
N THR A 68 31.72 -2.44 24.33
CA THR A 68 30.44 -1.78 24.01
C THR A 68 29.34 -2.46 24.82
N ALA A 69 28.82 -1.78 25.83
CA ALA A 69 27.63 -2.22 26.54
C ALA A 69 26.51 -2.46 25.52
N ASN A 70 25.88 -3.64 25.57
CA ASN A 70 24.73 -4.00 24.74
C ASN A 70 23.57 -3.04 25.04
N THR A 71 23.56 -1.90 24.39
CA THR A 71 22.44 -0.94 24.45
C THR A 71 21.19 -1.65 23.88
N PRO A 72 20.06 -1.69 24.60
CA PRO A 72 18.85 -2.27 24.09
C PRO A 72 18.48 -1.65 22.74
N PRO A 73 18.04 -2.43 21.74
CA PRO A 73 17.64 -1.89 20.44
C PRO A 73 16.53 -0.86 20.60
N SER A 74 16.54 0.18 19.72
CA SER A 74 15.46 1.17 19.73
C SER A 74 14.09 0.50 19.54
N PRO A 75 12.99 1.07 20.06
CA PRO A 75 11.66 0.48 19.94
C PRO A 75 11.25 0.14 18.50
N SER A 76 11.65 0.93 17.52
CA SER A 76 11.40 0.67 16.09
C SER A 76 12.20 -0.54 15.58
N VAL A 77 13.45 -0.70 16.00
CA VAL A 77 14.26 -1.89 15.66
C VAL A 77 13.68 -3.14 16.31
N ALA A 78 13.24 -3.07 17.57
CA ALA A 78 12.56 -4.17 18.23
C ALA A 78 11.25 -4.56 17.52
N ALA A 79 10.48 -3.57 17.05
CA ALA A 79 9.25 -3.80 16.29
C ALA A 79 9.51 -4.45 14.91
N ALA A 80 10.69 -4.28 14.32
CA ALA A 80 11.08 -4.89 13.06
C ALA A 80 11.52 -6.38 13.19
N ALA A 81 11.85 -6.84 14.40
CA ALA A 81 12.36 -8.21 14.62
C ALA A 81 11.47 -9.33 14.05
N PRO A 82 10.13 -9.27 14.10
CA PRO A 82 9.28 -10.28 13.48
C PRO A 82 9.42 -10.36 11.95
N GLU A 83 9.58 -9.23 11.27
CA GLU A 83 9.81 -9.21 9.82
C GLU A 83 11.19 -9.75 9.46
N GLN A 84 12.20 -9.45 10.26
CA GLN A 84 13.53 -10.04 10.12
C GLN A 84 13.49 -11.57 10.29
N ALA A 85 12.76 -12.06 11.29
CA ALA A 85 12.60 -13.50 11.52
C ALA A 85 11.92 -14.20 10.34
N LEU A 86 10.89 -13.57 9.72
CA LEU A 86 10.22 -14.08 8.51
C LEU A 86 11.16 -14.06 7.30
N ALA A 87 11.97 -13.02 7.13
CA ALA A 87 12.99 -12.95 6.08
C ALA A 87 14.05 -14.05 6.25
N ALA A 88 14.51 -14.27 7.50
CA ALA A 88 15.48 -15.33 7.83
C ALA A 88 14.91 -16.73 7.58
N LEU A 89 13.64 -16.98 7.95
CA LEU A 89 12.95 -18.24 7.69
C LEU A 89 12.81 -18.49 6.17
N ALA A 90 12.40 -17.49 5.40
CA ALA A 90 12.33 -17.60 3.93
C ALA A 90 13.72 -17.87 3.33
N THR A 91 14.77 -17.21 3.85
CA THR A 91 16.15 -17.46 3.44
C THR A 91 16.56 -18.91 3.73
N ALA A 92 16.26 -19.42 4.93
CA ALA A 92 16.58 -20.80 5.31
C ALA A 92 15.92 -21.84 4.39
N ILE A 93 14.69 -21.58 3.92
CA ILE A 93 14.00 -22.43 2.93
C ILE A 93 14.72 -22.39 1.57
N LEU A 94 15.21 -21.22 1.15
CA LEU A 94 15.90 -21.06 -0.14
C LEU A 94 17.29 -21.68 -0.19
N VAL A 95 18.03 -21.68 0.93
CA VAL A 95 19.41 -22.19 0.99
C VAL A 95 19.51 -23.58 1.60
N GLY A 96 18.49 -24.04 2.31
CA GLY A 96 18.44 -25.31 3.00
C GLY A 96 18.45 -26.54 2.07
N PRO A 97 18.56 -27.74 2.63
CA PRO A 97 18.60 -28.98 1.84
C PRO A 97 17.35 -29.21 1.00
N GLN A 98 16.19 -28.62 1.41
CA GLN A 98 14.91 -28.72 0.71
C GLN A 98 14.84 -27.89 -0.57
N ARG A 99 15.82 -27.02 -0.84
CA ARG A 99 15.83 -26.13 -2.04
C ARG A 99 15.65 -26.87 -3.36
N LYS A 100 16.16 -28.12 -3.44
CA LYS A 100 16.04 -28.96 -4.63
C LYS A 100 14.60 -29.41 -4.92
N GLN A 101 13.75 -29.43 -3.90
CA GLN A 101 12.32 -29.81 -3.98
C GLN A 101 11.42 -28.62 -4.34
N LEU A 102 11.94 -27.38 -4.32
CA LEU A 102 11.19 -26.19 -4.70
C LEU A 102 10.96 -26.17 -6.21
N SER A 103 9.70 -26.20 -6.63
CA SER A 103 9.35 -25.83 -8.02
C SER A 103 9.78 -24.38 -8.30
N LYS A 104 9.89 -24.03 -9.60
CA LYS A 104 10.24 -22.67 -10.02
C LYS A 104 9.31 -21.63 -9.36
N ASP A 105 8.00 -21.86 -9.37
CA ASP A 105 7.01 -20.90 -8.84
C ASP A 105 7.09 -20.79 -7.32
N ARG A 106 7.26 -21.90 -6.60
CA ARG A 106 7.47 -21.87 -5.15
C ARG A 106 8.78 -21.16 -4.78
N ARG A 107 9.84 -21.33 -5.57
CA ARG A 107 11.10 -20.62 -5.36
C ARG A 107 10.92 -19.12 -5.57
N ASN A 108 10.23 -18.71 -6.65
CA ASN A 108 9.90 -17.32 -6.91
C ASN A 108 9.08 -16.72 -5.78
N LEU A 109 8.06 -17.44 -5.28
CA LEU A 109 7.28 -17.00 -4.14
C LEU A 109 8.16 -16.79 -2.89
N VAL A 110 8.95 -17.79 -2.48
CA VAL A 110 9.77 -17.67 -1.26
C VAL A 110 10.83 -16.57 -1.40
N THR A 111 11.39 -16.39 -2.61
CA THR A 111 12.30 -15.26 -2.91
C THR A 111 11.60 -13.91 -2.75
N PHE A 112 10.38 -13.79 -3.28
CA PHE A 112 9.58 -12.58 -3.12
C PHE A 112 9.27 -12.33 -1.63
N LEU A 113 8.84 -13.34 -0.88
CA LEU A 113 8.55 -13.21 0.56
C LEU A 113 9.77 -12.72 1.34
N ARG A 114 10.95 -13.33 1.12
CA ARG A 114 12.20 -12.87 1.74
C ARG A 114 12.45 -11.39 1.47
N ASN A 115 12.33 -10.96 0.21
CA ASN A 115 12.58 -9.57 -0.18
C ASN A 115 11.53 -8.62 0.41
N ALA A 116 10.26 -9.02 0.44
CA ALA A 116 9.17 -8.25 1.03
C ALA A 116 9.40 -8.05 2.54
N HIS A 117 9.69 -9.12 3.29
CA HIS A 117 9.96 -9.01 4.72
C HIS A 117 11.21 -8.18 5.03
N THR A 118 12.25 -8.28 4.20
CA THR A 118 13.44 -7.41 4.34
C THR A 118 13.07 -5.93 4.15
N ALA A 119 12.22 -5.62 3.16
CA ALA A 119 11.75 -4.25 2.92
C ALA A 119 10.82 -3.77 4.05
N HIS A 120 9.95 -4.64 4.56
CA HIS A 120 9.09 -4.36 5.71
C HIS A 120 9.89 -4.04 6.96
N ALA A 121 10.89 -4.87 7.29
CA ALA A 121 11.76 -4.66 8.44
C ALA A 121 12.48 -3.29 8.38
N ARG A 122 13.02 -2.94 7.21
CA ARG A 122 13.64 -1.63 6.98
C ARG A 122 12.65 -0.48 7.14
N ALA A 123 11.43 -0.65 6.63
CA ALA A 123 10.39 0.36 6.74
C ALA A 123 9.95 0.62 8.19
N ILE A 124 9.93 -0.41 9.02
CA ILE A 124 9.60 -0.31 10.46
C ILE A 124 10.77 0.31 11.23
N ALA A 125 12.01 -0.13 10.97
CA ALA A 125 13.19 0.37 11.66
C ALA A 125 13.52 1.84 11.29
N GLY A 126 13.05 2.33 10.12
CA GLY A 126 13.38 3.65 9.62
C GLY A 126 14.88 3.78 9.33
N PRO A 127 15.53 4.88 9.78
CA PRO A 127 16.96 5.10 9.58
C PRO A 127 17.86 4.23 10.47
N ASN A 128 17.29 3.55 11.46
CA ASN A 128 18.07 2.76 12.40
C ASN A 128 18.62 1.48 11.75
N PRO A 129 19.89 1.12 12.00
CA PRO A 129 20.46 -0.12 11.47
C PRO A 129 19.76 -1.33 12.07
N LEU A 130 19.46 -2.29 11.23
CA LEU A 130 18.90 -3.57 11.67
C LEU A 130 20.03 -4.50 12.16
N PRO A 131 19.86 -5.19 13.29
CA PRO A 131 20.83 -6.16 13.78
C PRO A 131 20.93 -7.33 12.80
N SER A 132 22.10 -7.93 12.71
CA SER A 132 22.30 -9.17 11.99
C SER A 132 21.47 -10.28 12.63
N GLN A 133 20.73 -11.03 11.81
CA GLN A 133 19.93 -12.16 12.27
C GLN A 133 20.74 -13.45 12.23
N ALA A 134 20.68 -14.22 13.30
CA ALA A 134 21.24 -15.55 13.30
C ALA A 134 20.54 -16.45 12.25
N PRO A 135 21.27 -17.31 11.52
CA PRO A 135 20.68 -18.22 10.56
C PRO A 135 19.65 -19.15 11.21
N VAL A 136 18.46 -19.23 10.61
CA VAL A 136 17.43 -20.19 11.05
C VAL A 136 17.81 -21.59 10.59
N LYS A 137 17.90 -22.52 11.53
CA LYS A 137 18.13 -23.95 11.25
C LYS A 137 16.79 -24.67 11.12
N LEU A 138 16.49 -25.17 9.93
CA LEU A 138 15.24 -25.93 9.67
C LEU A 138 15.37 -27.41 10.08
N GLY A 139 16.56 -27.86 10.48
CA GLY A 139 16.81 -29.28 10.82
C GLY A 139 16.44 -30.20 9.66
N GLY A 140 15.99 -31.42 9.98
CA GLY A 140 15.52 -32.43 9.01
C GLY A 140 14.06 -32.24 8.54
N GLN A 141 13.48 -31.04 8.67
CA GLN A 141 12.09 -30.78 8.28
C GLN A 141 11.87 -30.93 6.77
N SER A 142 10.72 -31.47 6.38
CA SER A 142 10.31 -31.52 4.99
C SER A 142 10.02 -30.11 4.45
N LEU A 143 10.05 -29.95 3.11
CA LEU A 143 9.66 -28.69 2.47
C LEU A 143 8.23 -28.25 2.88
N ASN A 144 7.30 -29.20 2.92
CA ASN A 144 5.91 -28.91 3.29
C ASN A 144 5.80 -28.43 4.75
N SER A 145 6.56 -29.02 5.67
CA SER A 145 6.62 -28.57 7.06
C SER A 145 7.19 -27.17 7.19
N SER A 146 8.25 -26.86 6.43
CA SER A 146 8.88 -25.53 6.40
C SER A 146 7.93 -24.45 5.82
N LEU A 147 7.22 -24.76 4.74
CA LEU A 147 6.20 -23.86 4.18
C LEU A 147 5.00 -23.70 5.12
N ALA A 148 4.57 -24.77 5.80
CA ALA A 148 3.52 -24.70 6.82
C ALA A 148 3.94 -23.85 8.02
N LEU A 149 5.20 -23.90 8.42
CA LEU A 149 5.76 -23.02 9.46
C LEU A 149 5.71 -21.56 9.02
N LEU A 150 6.21 -21.24 7.83
CA LEU A 150 6.13 -19.88 7.25
C LEU A 150 4.68 -19.38 7.24
N MET A 151 3.75 -20.16 6.73
CA MET A 151 2.32 -19.82 6.69
C MET A 151 1.73 -19.52 8.08
N ARG A 152 2.09 -20.29 9.11
CA ARG A 152 1.63 -20.03 10.50
C ARG A 152 2.16 -18.69 11.01
N HIS A 153 3.44 -18.40 10.77
CA HIS A 153 4.04 -17.13 11.18
C HIS A 153 3.42 -15.94 10.44
N GLU A 154 3.13 -16.06 9.14
CA GLU A 154 2.42 -15.06 8.36
C GLU A 154 1.01 -14.80 8.91
N THR A 155 0.26 -15.84 9.21
CA THR A 155 -1.10 -15.72 9.78
C THR A 155 -1.07 -15.00 11.15
N ALA A 156 -0.11 -15.35 11.99
CA ALA A 156 0.09 -14.69 13.28
C ALA A 156 0.50 -13.22 13.12
N ALA A 157 1.41 -12.94 12.17
CA ALA A 157 1.85 -11.60 11.82
C ALA A 157 0.67 -10.73 11.33
N ALA A 158 -0.15 -11.25 10.41
CA ALA A 158 -1.34 -10.55 9.91
C ALA A 158 -2.27 -10.11 11.04
N SER A 159 -2.54 -10.99 11.99
CA SER A 159 -3.40 -10.70 13.16
C SER A 159 -2.78 -9.65 14.09
N ARG A 160 -1.48 -9.74 14.35
CA ARG A 160 -0.74 -8.77 15.18
C ARG A 160 -0.74 -7.38 14.52
N TYR A 161 -0.35 -7.29 13.25
CA TYR A 161 -0.28 -6.02 12.53
C TYR A 161 -1.65 -5.35 12.39
N ARG A 162 -2.73 -6.11 12.21
CA ARG A 162 -4.08 -5.56 12.25
C ARG A 162 -4.38 -4.86 13.57
N ARG A 163 -4.05 -5.48 14.72
CA ARG A 163 -4.27 -4.84 16.02
C ARG A 163 -3.50 -3.54 16.15
N THR A 164 -2.22 -3.53 15.73
CA THR A 164 -1.38 -2.33 15.72
C THR A 164 -1.95 -1.26 14.79
N ALA A 165 -2.36 -1.61 13.57
CA ALA A 165 -2.95 -0.68 12.60
C ALA A 165 -4.20 0.05 13.14
N LEU A 166 -5.04 -0.66 13.90
CA LEU A 166 -6.26 -0.08 14.48
C LEU A 166 -6.00 0.84 15.67
N GLN A 167 -4.83 0.74 16.29
CA GLN A 167 -4.38 1.62 17.38
C GLN A 167 -3.55 2.80 16.86
N ALA A 168 -2.79 2.59 15.81
CA ALA A 168 -1.94 3.59 15.17
C ALA A 168 -2.77 4.69 14.46
N LYS A 169 -2.12 5.80 14.13
CA LYS A 169 -2.71 6.94 13.40
C LYS A 169 -1.82 7.31 12.21
N GLY A 170 -2.39 8.05 11.26
CA GLY A 170 -1.63 8.57 10.12
C GLY A 170 -0.96 7.47 9.30
N SER A 171 0.24 7.75 8.81
CA SER A 171 1.03 6.82 7.98
C SER A 171 1.37 5.50 8.68
N ASP A 172 1.45 5.50 10.02
CA ASP A 172 1.70 4.26 10.77
C ASP A 172 0.50 3.32 10.70
N ALA A 173 -0.74 3.83 10.73
CA ALA A 173 -1.93 3.01 10.53
C ALA A 173 -1.90 2.32 9.15
N LEU A 174 -1.48 3.03 8.11
CA LEU A 174 -1.32 2.45 6.78
C LEU A 174 -0.16 1.46 6.72
N LEU A 175 0.99 1.77 7.35
CA LEU A 175 2.13 0.85 7.39
C LEU A 175 1.70 -0.50 7.97
N TRP A 176 1.17 -0.50 9.19
CA TRP A 176 0.75 -1.72 9.86
C TRP A 176 -0.45 -2.40 9.17
N GLY A 177 -1.37 -1.63 8.60
CA GLY A 177 -2.49 -2.13 7.80
C GLY A 177 -2.03 -2.84 6.53
N SER A 178 -1.10 -2.22 5.82
CA SER A 178 -0.46 -2.80 4.62
C SER A 178 0.25 -4.11 4.93
N LEU A 179 1.09 -4.13 5.98
CA LEU A 179 1.78 -5.35 6.44
C LEU A 179 0.79 -6.46 6.83
N SER A 180 -0.30 -6.10 7.50
CA SER A 180 -1.33 -7.08 7.86
C SER A 180 -1.97 -7.74 6.64
N VAL A 181 -2.35 -6.93 5.64
CA VAL A 181 -2.99 -7.42 4.41
C VAL A 181 -1.99 -8.19 3.54
N ALA A 182 -0.73 -7.75 3.48
CA ALA A 182 0.35 -8.46 2.80
C ALA A 182 0.58 -9.84 3.42
N ALA A 183 0.77 -9.93 4.75
CA ALA A 183 0.99 -11.18 5.46
C ALA A 183 -0.17 -12.17 5.27
N GLY A 184 -1.43 -11.69 5.33
CA GLY A 184 -2.60 -12.52 5.02
C GLY A 184 -2.59 -13.08 3.59
N SER A 185 -2.16 -12.26 2.63
CA SER A 185 -2.00 -12.67 1.23
C SER A 185 -0.84 -13.65 1.03
N PHE A 186 0.25 -13.47 1.76
CA PHE A 186 1.42 -14.35 1.74
C PHE A 186 1.10 -15.72 2.33
N ALA A 187 0.40 -15.75 3.45
CA ALA A 187 -0.09 -16.99 4.05
C ALA A 187 -0.99 -17.78 3.08
N ALA A 188 -1.89 -17.10 2.37
CA ALA A 188 -2.76 -17.72 1.38
C ALA A 188 -1.96 -18.25 0.17
N ALA A 189 -0.96 -17.50 -0.30
CA ALA A 189 -0.09 -17.93 -1.39
C ALA A 189 0.81 -19.12 -1.02
N ALA A 190 1.36 -19.13 0.20
CA ALA A 190 2.18 -20.24 0.70
C ALA A 190 1.39 -21.56 0.85
N ARG A 191 0.07 -21.45 1.10
CA ARG A 191 -0.85 -22.60 1.15
C ARG A 191 -1.20 -23.13 -0.23
N SER A 192 -1.13 -22.30 -1.27
CA SER A 192 -1.49 -22.70 -2.63
C SER A 192 -0.45 -23.67 -3.22
N GLY A 193 -0.94 -24.74 -3.84
CA GLY A 193 -0.08 -25.64 -4.64
C GLY A 193 0.49 -24.94 -5.89
N ASN A 194 -0.21 -23.94 -6.39
CA ASN A 194 0.16 -23.10 -7.53
C ASN A 194 0.18 -21.63 -7.10
N PRO A 195 1.30 -21.14 -6.57
CA PRO A 195 1.36 -19.77 -6.06
C PRO A 195 1.20 -18.77 -7.21
N PRO A 196 0.52 -17.64 -6.94
CA PRO A 196 0.33 -16.60 -7.93
C PRO A 196 1.63 -15.85 -8.21
N PRO A 197 1.72 -15.13 -9.34
CA PRO A 197 2.82 -14.24 -9.61
C PRO A 197 2.96 -13.17 -8.53
N SER A 198 4.16 -12.63 -8.38
CA SER A 198 4.46 -11.51 -7.48
C SER A 198 5.02 -10.34 -8.27
N ARG A 199 4.75 -9.11 -7.82
CA ARG A 199 5.40 -7.92 -8.33
C ARG A 199 6.79 -7.77 -7.68
N PRO A 200 7.77 -7.17 -8.35
CA PRO A 200 8.99 -6.74 -7.67
C PRO A 200 8.65 -5.90 -6.43
N VAL A 201 9.46 -6.04 -5.40
CA VAL A 201 9.31 -5.22 -4.19
C VAL A 201 9.81 -3.82 -4.52
N GLY A 202 8.87 -2.90 -4.78
CA GLY A 202 9.18 -1.49 -5.03
C GLY A 202 9.26 -0.68 -3.74
N ASN A 203 9.65 0.59 -3.88
CA ASN A 203 9.61 1.56 -2.79
C ASN A 203 8.18 2.07 -2.57
N ARG A 204 7.86 2.37 -1.32
CA ARG A 204 6.62 3.08 -0.97
C ARG A 204 6.75 4.54 -1.38
N GLN A 205 5.74 5.09 -2.04
CA GLN A 205 5.65 6.52 -2.22
C GLN A 205 5.11 7.17 -0.94
N PRO A 206 5.63 8.32 -0.52
CA PRO A 206 5.04 9.08 0.57
C PRO A 206 3.55 9.32 0.31
N VAL A 207 2.74 9.20 1.35
CA VAL A 207 1.30 9.47 1.26
C VAL A 207 1.09 10.91 1.71
N GLU A 208 0.56 11.73 0.83
CA GLU A 208 0.16 13.09 1.18
C GLU A 208 -1.05 13.02 2.14
N PRO A 209 -0.97 13.68 3.31
CA PRO A 209 -2.05 13.64 4.27
C PRO A 209 -3.27 14.41 3.73
N LEU A 210 -4.42 13.74 3.71
CA LEU A 210 -5.72 14.34 3.42
C LEU A 210 -6.54 14.40 4.71
N SER A 211 -7.54 15.31 4.74
CA SER A 211 -8.59 15.21 5.74
C SER A 211 -9.39 13.92 5.54
N GLU A 212 -10.00 13.40 6.59
CA GLU A 212 -10.83 12.19 6.49
C GLU A 212 -11.98 12.38 5.48
N VAL A 213 -12.58 13.56 5.47
CA VAL A 213 -13.64 13.93 4.52
C VAL A 213 -13.12 13.84 3.09
N ALA A 214 -12.00 14.48 2.79
CA ALA A 214 -11.41 14.46 1.45
C ALA A 214 -11.04 13.04 1.00
N ALA A 215 -10.46 12.23 1.89
CA ALA A 215 -10.13 10.84 1.59
C ALA A 215 -11.38 9.99 1.28
N VAL A 216 -12.47 10.19 2.01
CA VAL A 216 -13.75 9.50 1.77
C VAL A 216 -14.41 10.00 0.47
N GLN A 217 -14.35 11.30 0.17
CA GLN A 217 -14.85 11.84 -1.10
C GLN A 217 -14.11 11.24 -2.31
N GLU A 218 -12.77 11.14 -2.25
CA GLU A 218 -11.97 10.49 -3.31
C GLU A 218 -12.35 9.01 -3.46
N LEU A 219 -12.54 8.31 -2.34
CA LEU A 219 -12.97 6.91 -2.36
C LEU A 219 -14.37 6.75 -2.97
N VAL A 220 -15.31 7.66 -2.71
CA VAL A 220 -16.66 7.65 -3.32
C VAL A 220 -16.56 7.88 -4.83
N ARG A 221 -15.73 8.83 -5.31
CA ARG A 221 -15.49 9.03 -6.76
C ARG A 221 -14.96 7.75 -7.41
N GLN A 222 -13.98 7.11 -6.79
CA GLN A 222 -13.42 5.84 -7.29
C GLN A 222 -14.48 4.74 -7.32
N LEU A 223 -15.37 4.65 -6.32
CA LEU A 223 -16.44 3.66 -6.27
C LEU A 223 -17.52 3.90 -7.33
N HIS A 224 -17.81 5.15 -7.70
CA HIS A 224 -18.68 5.43 -8.86
C HIS A 224 -18.07 4.88 -10.14
N ALA A 225 -16.79 5.14 -10.41
CA ALA A 225 -16.09 4.60 -11.56
C ALA A 225 -16.07 3.06 -11.57
N MET A 226 -15.89 2.45 -10.39
CA MET A 226 -15.91 0.99 -10.25
C MET A 226 -17.28 0.37 -10.56
N VAL A 227 -18.37 0.96 -10.05
CA VAL A 227 -19.74 0.49 -10.37
C VAL A 227 -19.97 0.48 -11.87
N TYR A 228 -19.59 1.56 -12.56
CA TYR A 228 -19.67 1.64 -14.02
C TYR A 228 -18.80 0.56 -14.69
N GLY A 229 -17.55 0.41 -14.29
CA GLY A 229 -16.63 -0.56 -14.87
C GLY A 229 -17.07 -2.01 -14.64
N TYR A 230 -17.65 -2.34 -13.48
CA TYR A 230 -18.24 -3.65 -13.23
C TYR A 230 -19.42 -3.95 -14.16
N GLN A 231 -20.29 -2.95 -14.43
CA GLN A 231 -21.42 -3.11 -15.36
C GLN A 231 -20.92 -3.40 -16.79
N LEU A 232 -19.89 -2.66 -17.25
CA LEU A 232 -19.23 -2.92 -18.52
C LEU A 232 -18.62 -4.34 -18.59
N ALA A 233 -17.92 -4.77 -17.53
CA ALA A 233 -17.31 -6.09 -17.46
C ALA A 233 -18.35 -7.20 -17.49
N ILE A 234 -19.39 -7.11 -16.68
CA ILE A 234 -20.50 -8.10 -16.61
C ILE A 234 -21.17 -8.26 -17.96
N GLY A 235 -21.40 -7.16 -18.70
CA GLY A 235 -21.99 -7.19 -20.05
C GLY A 235 -21.18 -8.00 -21.07
N LYS A 236 -19.89 -8.28 -20.81
CA LYS A 236 -19.00 -9.09 -21.68
C LYS A 236 -18.70 -10.48 -21.13
N MET A 237 -19.30 -10.86 -20.01
CA MET A 237 -19.18 -12.20 -19.46
C MET A 237 -20.26 -13.14 -19.97
N LYS A 238 -19.91 -14.43 -20.11
CA LYS A 238 -20.87 -15.48 -20.51
C LYS A 238 -21.99 -15.59 -19.49
N VAL A 239 -23.24 -15.61 -19.95
CA VAL A 239 -24.45 -15.65 -19.09
C VAL A 239 -24.42 -16.85 -18.14
N LEU A 240 -24.11 -18.05 -18.66
CA LEU A 240 -24.03 -19.30 -17.89
C LEU A 240 -22.64 -19.55 -17.27
N GLY A 241 -21.72 -18.57 -17.32
CA GLY A 241 -20.37 -18.72 -16.80
C GLY A 241 -20.28 -18.42 -15.31
N LYS A 242 -19.46 -19.19 -14.56
CA LYS A 242 -19.24 -19.00 -13.10
C LYS A 242 -18.71 -17.63 -12.70
N GLN A 243 -18.08 -16.90 -13.62
CA GLN A 243 -17.49 -15.59 -13.33
C GLN A 243 -18.53 -14.48 -13.27
N ARG A 244 -19.63 -14.58 -14.02
CA ARG A 244 -20.67 -13.55 -14.05
C ARG A 244 -21.41 -13.41 -12.73
N PRO A 245 -21.98 -14.45 -12.09
CA PRO A 245 -22.63 -14.33 -10.79
C PRO A 245 -21.70 -13.80 -9.72
N ARG A 246 -20.40 -14.18 -9.78
CA ARG A 246 -19.39 -13.65 -8.89
C ARG A 246 -19.19 -12.15 -9.07
N ALA A 247 -19.04 -11.68 -10.32
CA ALA A 247 -18.88 -10.25 -10.62
C ALA A 247 -20.13 -9.44 -10.22
N GLU A 248 -21.33 -10.00 -10.41
CA GLU A 248 -22.61 -9.41 -9.97
C GLU A 248 -22.69 -9.27 -8.44
N HIS A 249 -22.27 -10.30 -7.70
CA HIS A 249 -22.18 -10.25 -6.24
C HIS A 249 -21.15 -9.21 -5.77
N GLU A 250 -19.99 -9.14 -6.41
CA GLU A 250 -18.96 -8.12 -6.09
C GLU A 250 -19.46 -6.71 -6.41
N LEU A 251 -20.17 -6.50 -7.54
CA LEU A 251 -20.81 -5.22 -7.88
C LEU A 251 -21.79 -4.78 -6.80
N LEU A 252 -22.64 -5.70 -6.31
CA LEU A 252 -23.55 -5.40 -5.21
C LEU A 252 -22.78 -4.94 -3.96
N GLY A 253 -21.70 -5.63 -3.62
CA GLY A 253 -20.80 -5.23 -2.53
C GLY A 253 -20.23 -3.83 -2.70
N GLN A 254 -19.79 -3.46 -3.92
CA GLN A 254 -19.28 -2.12 -4.22
C GLN A 254 -20.36 -1.03 -4.09
N ARG A 255 -21.59 -1.31 -4.53
CA ARG A 255 -22.75 -0.40 -4.36
C ARG A 255 -23.05 -0.17 -2.89
N ILE A 256 -23.17 -1.22 -2.09
CA ILE A 256 -23.42 -1.14 -0.64
C ILE A 256 -22.30 -0.34 0.05
N PHE A 257 -21.05 -0.58 -0.32
CA PHE A 257 -19.92 0.14 0.26
C PHE A 257 -19.95 1.63 -0.10
N ARG A 258 -20.15 1.97 -1.38
CA ARG A 258 -20.34 3.35 -1.83
C ARG A 258 -21.46 4.05 -1.07
N ASP A 259 -22.63 3.43 -0.99
CA ASP A 259 -23.83 4.03 -0.39
C ASP A 259 -23.64 4.25 1.12
N ARG A 260 -22.89 3.37 1.80
CA ARG A 260 -22.48 3.56 3.19
C ARG A 260 -21.58 4.79 3.36
N LEU A 261 -20.62 5.01 2.47
CA LEU A 261 -19.75 6.19 2.51
C LEU A 261 -20.51 7.47 2.16
N ILE A 262 -21.44 7.43 1.23
CA ILE A 262 -22.36 8.54 0.93
C ILE A 262 -23.17 8.90 2.19
N ALA A 263 -23.73 7.92 2.89
CA ALA A 263 -24.44 8.14 4.14
C ALA A 263 -23.50 8.69 5.24
N TRP A 264 -22.24 8.28 5.26
CA TRP A 264 -21.23 8.80 6.18
C TRP A 264 -20.95 10.30 5.92
N LEU A 265 -20.82 10.74 4.66
CA LEU A 265 -20.65 12.15 4.27
C LEU A 265 -21.90 12.97 4.61
N ARG A 266 -23.11 12.48 4.27
CA ARG A 266 -24.38 13.16 4.54
C ARG A 266 -24.61 13.43 6.03
N ARG A 267 -24.29 12.44 6.90
CA ARG A 267 -24.40 12.64 8.36
C ARG A 267 -23.49 13.74 8.91
N ARG A 268 -22.47 14.13 8.14
CA ARG A 268 -21.52 15.22 8.48
C ARG A 268 -21.85 16.53 7.76
N SER A 269 -22.99 16.59 7.05
CA SER A 269 -23.40 17.74 6.23
C SER A 269 -22.33 18.16 5.22
N VAL A 270 -21.63 17.16 4.65
CA VAL A 270 -20.57 17.36 3.66
C VAL A 270 -21.09 17.01 2.28
N GLU A 271 -20.63 17.77 1.27
CA GLU A 271 -20.94 17.51 -0.12
C GLU A 271 -20.56 16.09 -0.54
N VAL A 272 -21.50 15.42 -1.20
CA VAL A 272 -21.32 14.08 -1.75
C VAL A 272 -20.92 14.19 -3.21
N PRO A 273 -19.76 13.63 -3.61
CA PRO A 273 -19.37 13.62 -5.01
C PRO A 273 -20.41 12.92 -5.89
N ALA A 274 -20.83 13.58 -6.95
CA ALA A 274 -21.71 13.01 -7.96
C ALA A 274 -20.96 11.97 -8.81
N ALA A 275 -21.72 11.06 -9.42
CA ALA A 275 -21.17 10.21 -10.47
C ALA A 275 -20.95 11.01 -11.74
N GLU A 276 -19.84 10.73 -12.43
CA GLU A 276 -19.60 11.30 -13.76
C GLU A 276 -20.54 10.66 -14.79
N PRO A 277 -20.90 11.39 -15.88
CA PRO A 277 -21.74 10.85 -16.96
C PRO A 277 -21.13 9.60 -17.62
N ALA A 278 -19.80 9.53 -17.69
CA ALA A 278 -19.05 8.39 -18.23
C ALA A 278 -17.65 8.29 -17.61
N TYR A 279 -17.08 7.09 -17.64
CA TYR A 279 -15.73 6.81 -17.20
C TYR A 279 -14.97 6.08 -18.30
N VAL A 280 -13.69 6.38 -18.47
CA VAL A 280 -12.83 5.66 -19.41
C VAL A 280 -12.20 4.46 -18.68
N PRO A 281 -12.54 3.21 -19.06
CA PRO A 281 -11.96 2.04 -18.42
C PRO A 281 -10.50 1.87 -18.82
N SER A 282 -9.64 1.45 -17.89
CA SER A 282 -8.23 1.17 -18.14
C SER A 282 -8.01 0.00 -19.12
N VAL A 283 -9.00 -0.88 -19.24
CA VAL A 283 -9.08 -1.94 -20.23
C VAL A 283 -10.49 -1.98 -20.76
N VAL A 284 -10.65 -1.92 -22.09
CA VAL A 284 -11.96 -2.10 -22.74
C VAL A 284 -12.33 -3.59 -22.69
N PRO A 285 -13.41 -3.98 -21.99
CA PRO A 285 -13.81 -5.37 -21.93
C PRO A 285 -14.46 -5.81 -23.26
N ARG A 286 -13.80 -6.72 -23.96
CA ARG A 286 -14.31 -7.30 -25.23
C ARG A 286 -14.82 -8.72 -25.07
N ASN A 287 -14.32 -9.44 -24.07
CA ASN A 287 -14.65 -10.83 -23.75
C ASN A 287 -14.43 -11.10 -22.26
N GLN A 288 -14.71 -12.32 -21.83
CA GLN A 288 -14.61 -12.75 -20.43
C GLN A 288 -13.20 -12.52 -19.82
N ALA A 289 -12.13 -12.74 -20.59
CA ALA A 289 -10.75 -12.57 -20.10
C ALA A 289 -10.43 -11.09 -19.85
N THR A 290 -10.77 -10.22 -20.81
CA THR A 290 -10.56 -8.76 -20.67
C THR A 290 -11.51 -8.15 -19.64
N ALA A 291 -12.71 -8.69 -19.45
CA ALA A 291 -13.63 -8.32 -18.38
C ALA A 291 -13.04 -8.64 -17.00
N GLY A 292 -12.50 -9.84 -16.80
CA GLY A 292 -11.79 -10.21 -15.57
C GLY A 292 -10.55 -9.33 -15.32
N LYS A 293 -9.79 -9.01 -16.38
CA LYS A 293 -8.64 -8.10 -16.28
C LYS A 293 -9.06 -6.70 -15.84
N LEU A 294 -10.18 -6.17 -16.36
CA LEU A 294 -10.71 -4.87 -15.92
C LEU A 294 -11.06 -4.90 -14.43
N ILE A 295 -11.79 -5.91 -13.95
CA ILE A 295 -12.12 -6.03 -12.53
C ILE A 295 -10.85 -6.10 -11.67
N MET A 296 -9.88 -6.92 -12.06
CA MET A 296 -8.60 -7.02 -11.38
C MET A 296 -7.92 -5.65 -11.26
N GLN A 297 -7.88 -4.87 -12.33
CA GLN A 297 -7.24 -3.55 -12.34
C GLN A 297 -8.00 -2.54 -11.49
N MET A 298 -9.33 -2.50 -11.58
CA MET A 298 -10.17 -1.62 -10.74
C MET A 298 -9.97 -1.90 -9.25
N GLN A 299 -9.96 -3.18 -8.85
CA GLN A 299 -9.74 -3.56 -7.46
C GLN A 299 -8.31 -3.25 -7.00
N THR A 300 -7.32 -3.34 -7.89
CA THR A 300 -5.95 -2.91 -7.59
C THR A 300 -5.87 -1.39 -7.44
N ALA A 301 -6.53 -0.63 -8.32
CA ALA A 301 -6.57 0.83 -8.26
C ALA A 301 -7.35 1.37 -7.05
N LEU A 302 -8.28 0.60 -6.48
CA LEU A 302 -9.00 0.97 -5.26
C LEU A 302 -8.11 0.98 -4.01
N GLN A 303 -7.06 0.16 -3.98
CA GLN A 303 -6.24 -0.05 -2.78
C GLN A 303 -5.61 1.24 -2.23
N PRO A 304 -4.98 2.12 -3.03
CA PRO A 304 -4.44 3.38 -2.54
C PRO A 304 -5.50 4.31 -1.92
N PHE A 305 -6.72 4.34 -2.44
CA PHE A 305 -7.82 5.15 -1.87
C PHE A 305 -8.26 4.61 -0.51
N CYS A 306 -8.32 3.28 -0.35
CA CYS A 306 -8.54 2.67 0.96
C CYS A 306 -7.38 2.99 1.93
N GLY A 307 -6.14 3.01 1.41
CA GLY A 307 -4.94 3.41 2.15
C GLY A 307 -5.01 4.86 2.62
N LEU A 308 -5.39 5.79 1.74
CA LEU A 308 -5.60 7.21 2.08
C LEU A 308 -6.63 7.37 3.20
N TRP A 309 -7.77 6.68 3.10
CA TRP A 309 -8.76 6.72 4.17
C TRP A 309 -8.22 6.13 5.47
N LEU A 310 -7.44 5.05 5.43
CA LEU A 310 -6.82 4.46 6.62
C LEU A 310 -5.86 5.44 7.30
N VAL A 311 -5.10 6.23 6.53
CA VAL A 311 -4.23 7.32 7.04
C VAL A 311 -5.05 8.42 7.69
N ALA A 312 -6.14 8.84 7.04
CA ALA A 312 -6.94 9.99 7.43
C ALA A 312 -7.96 9.69 8.55
N ALA A 313 -8.28 8.40 8.79
CA ALA A 313 -9.35 7.99 9.69
C ALA A 313 -9.10 8.44 11.14
N ALA A 314 -9.97 9.31 11.64
CA ALA A 314 -9.88 9.87 12.97
C ALA A 314 -10.27 8.86 14.06
N SER A 315 -11.37 8.11 13.84
CA SER A 315 -11.87 7.14 14.80
C SER A 315 -11.31 5.73 14.56
N ARG A 316 -11.27 4.92 15.63
CA ARG A 316 -10.95 3.48 15.49
C ARG A 316 -11.96 2.74 14.61
N ALA A 317 -13.24 3.14 14.67
CA ALA A 317 -14.30 2.53 13.86
C ALA A 317 -14.08 2.80 12.37
N ASP A 318 -13.72 4.04 11.99
CA ASP A 318 -13.43 4.40 10.61
C ASP A 318 -12.14 3.72 10.13
N ARG A 319 -11.09 3.63 10.97
CA ARG A 319 -9.89 2.83 10.66
C ARG A 319 -10.21 1.35 10.42
N GLN A 320 -11.10 0.77 11.22
CA GLN A 320 -11.54 -0.62 11.01
C GLN A 320 -12.26 -0.79 9.68
N GLN A 321 -13.10 0.17 9.28
CA GLN A 321 -13.79 0.13 7.99
C GLN A 321 -12.81 0.30 6.82
N ALA A 322 -11.89 1.28 6.89
CA ALA A 322 -10.86 1.51 5.89
C ALA A 322 -9.94 0.28 5.71
N PHE A 323 -9.50 -0.32 6.82
CA PHE A 323 -8.73 -1.56 6.81
C PHE A 323 -9.50 -2.71 6.15
N THR A 324 -10.78 -2.87 6.50
CA THR A 324 -11.63 -3.92 5.93
C THR A 324 -11.82 -3.74 4.43
N ALA A 325 -11.99 -2.48 3.97
CA ALA A 325 -12.09 -2.14 2.56
C ALA A 325 -10.79 -2.46 1.80
N LEU A 326 -9.63 -2.10 2.37
CA LEU A 326 -8.32 -2.43 1.80
C LEU A 326 -8.13 -3.95 1.68
N ALA A 327 -8.40 -4.69 2.75
CA ALA A 327 -8.28 -6.15 2.75
C ALA A 327 -9.22 -6.81 1.73
N ALA A 328 -10.45 -6.32 1.61
CA ALA A 328 -11.41 -6.79 0.62
C ALA A 328 -10.95 -6.51 -0.82
N ALA A 329 -10.48 -5.29 -1.10
CA ALA A 329 -9.97 -4.91 -2.42
C ALA A 329 -8.79 -5.80 -2.85
N VAL A 330 -7.83 -6.04 -1.94
CA VAL A 330 -6.68 -6.93 -2.21
C VAL A 330 -7.15 -8.36 -2.45
N LYS A 331 -8.03 -8.91 -1.60
CA LYS A 331 -8.57 -10.26 -1.75
C LYS A 331 -9.29 -10.42 -3.11
N THR A 332 -10.12 -9.45 -3.48
CA THR A 332 -10.87 -9.47 -4.74
C THR A 332 -9.91 -9.34 -5.92
N ALA A 333 -8.98 -8.37 -5.93
CA ALA A 333 -7.97 -8.23 -6.98
C ALA A 333 -7.22 -9.56 -7.20
N ARG A 334 -6.78 -10.19 -6.11
CA ARG A 334 -6.09 -11.49 -6.11
C ARG A 334 -6.92 -12.60 -6.72
N SER A 335 -8.18 -12.68 -6.38
CA SER A 335 -9.09 -13.69 -6.90
C SER A 335 -9.41 -13.52 -8.40
N TRP A 336 -9.11 -12.35 -8.98
CA TRP A 336 -9.13 -12.06 -10.42
C TRP A 336 -7.74 -12.09 -11.06
N GLY A 337 -6.72 -12.60 -10.36
CA GLY A 337 -5.39 -12.85 -10.91
C GLY A 337 -4.36 -11.74 -10.67
N ALA A 338 -4.64 -10.79 -9.79
CA ALA A 338 -3.63 -9.79 -9.42
C ALA A 338 -2.39 -10.44 -8.80
N PRO A 339 -1.18 -9.98 -9.12
CA PRO A 339 0.03 -10.46 -8.48
C PRO A 339 0.08 -10.08 -6.99
N LEU A 340 0.93 -10.78 -6.23
CA LEU A 340 1.27 -10.38 -4.86
C LEU A 340 1.93 -9.01 -4.85
N SER A 341 1.57 -8.19 -3.86
CA SER A 341 2.21 -6.91 -3.58
C SER A 341 2.81 -6.93 -2.18
N ALA A 342 3.99 -6.34 -2.02
CA ALA A 342 4.58 -6.11 -0.71
C ALA A 342 3.88 -4.94 0.03
N TRP A 343 3.32 -3.98 -0.69
CA TRP A 343 2.79 -2.73 -0.15
C TRP A 343 1.33 -2.46 -0.56
N PRO A 344 0.35 -3.31 -0.15
CA PRO A 344 -1.05 -3.03 -0.39
C PRO A 344 -1.48 -1.68 0.23
N GLY A 345 -2.25 -0.89 -0.51
CA GLY A 345 -2.74 0.40 -0.02
C GLY A 345 -1.79 1.58 -0.25
N TRP A 346 -0.54 1.34 -0.64
CA TRP A 346 0.40 2.38 -1.07
C TRP A 346 0.29 2.62 -2.57
N SER A 347 0.58 3.84 -3.00
CA SER A 347 0.79 4.14 -4.41
C SER A 347 2.12 3.53 -4.86
N SER A 348 2.13 2.88 -6.03
CA SER A 348 3.31 2.29 -6.67
C SER A 348 3.82 3.18 -7.79
#